data_8e2bc313523a8275c784372d199db4d6
#
_entry.id   8e2bc313523a8275c784372d199db4d6
#
_cell.length_a   1.000
_cell.length_b   1.000
_cell.length_c   1.000
_cell.angle_alpha   90.00
_cell.angle_beta   90.00
_cell.angle_gamma   90.00
#
_symmetry.space_group_name_H-M   'P 1'
#
loop_
_entity.id
_entity.type
_entity.pdbx_description
1 polymer ?
#
loop_
_entity_poly.entity_id
_entity_poly.type
_entity_poly.pdbx_seq_one_letter_code
_entity_poly.pdbx_strand_id
1 'polypeptide(L)'
;MGKELLTVGAARPLVAIVGRQNVGKSTLLNRLAGKRIAIVDDLPGTTRDRIMADVTVPGNEFTVVDTGGLEPGPESAMAQEVNAQVEAAIAEADAIIFLVDVRDGIMPSDLEIADRLRRIGKPIVLAANKVDSTKYESGVVEFYELGLGEPLAISAYHSRGIPELLERVTSLLPAPPPTEAEPEAIKVAIVGRPNVGKSTLLNALLGEERAIVDDIPGTTRDAVDTLVDFESESVLLIDTAGIRRRGRIGGGVGRYSVIRALRAIERADIALLVLDAEETVTAQDVHIAGYVKQAGKGIVIIVNKWDLVKAESIAEANRYMRSQFRFMTYAPVLYISAKFRRGVDKIMPQVRQVYRERLKRLNTAAVNSVVQQAVAAHSLPRKGKRQLKILYATQAEVNPVSYTHLRAHETSLH
;
A
#
# COMPACT_ATOMS: atom_id res chain seq x y z
N MET A 1 -19.61 27.69 7.84
CA MET A 1 -19.17 26.34 8.18
C MET A 1 -18.27 25.88 7.04
N GLY A 2 -16.94 25.96 7.27
CA GLY A 2 -15.93 25.72 6.26
C GLY A 2 -15.90 24.25 5.86
N LYS A 3 -15.92 24.00 4.56
CA LYS A 3 -15.53 22.72 3.99
C LYS A 3 -14.01 22.58 4.23
N GLU A 4 -13.60 21.68 5.11
CA GLU A 4 -12.24 21.14 5.08
C GLU A 4 -12.05 20.43 3.74
N LEU A 5 -11.31 21.08 2.86
CA LEU A 5 -10.78 20.48 1.66
C LEU A 5 -9.76 19.43 2.10
N LEU A 6 -10.15 18.16 1.99
CA LEU A 6 -9.24 17.04 2.14
C LEU A 6 -8.16 17.16 1.04
N THR A 7 -6.95 17.48 1.45
CA THR A 7 -5.75 17.55 0.62
C THR A 7 -5.40 16.13 0.13
N VAL A 8 -5.78 15.81 -1.10
CA VAL A 8 -5.39 14.58 -1.79
C VAL A 8 -4.29 14.95 -2.76
N GLY A 9 -3.01 14.57 -2.51
CA GLY A 9 -2.05 14.77 -3.58
C GLY A 9 -0.57 14.56 -3.28
N ALA A 10 -0.01 14.97 -2.17
CA ALA A 10 1.40 14.72 -1.86
C ALA A 10 1.60 13.31 -1.30
N ALA A 11 2.66 12.61 -1.75
CA ALA A 11 3.04 11.34 -1.13
C ALA A 11 3.34 11.60 0.36
N ARG A 12 2.62 10.91 1.25
CA ARG A 12 2.88 10.98 2.69
C ARG A 12 4.31 10.56 2.99
N PRO A 13 5.02 11.21 3.92
CA PRO A 13 6.31 10.75 4.38
C PRO A 13 6.26 9.28 4.82
N LEU A 14 7.30 8.51 4.53
CA LEU A 14 7.40 7.10 4.90
C LEU A 14 8.32 6.92 6.09
N VAL A 15 7.86 6.19 7.09
CA VAL A 15 8.64 5.81 8.27
C VAL A 15 8.82 4.30 8.30
N ALA A 16 10.06 3.81 8.26
CA ALA A 16 10.34 2.38 8.35
C ALA A 16 10.59 1.96 9.80
N ILE A 17 9.92 0.92 10.28
CA ILE A 17 10.24 0.26 11.56
C ILE A 17 11.25 -0.85 11.26
N VAL A 18 12.46 -0.72 11.80
CA VAL A 18 13.58 -1.64 11.64
C VAL A 18 13.95 -2.22 12.99
N GLY A 19 14.43 -3.44 13.04
CA GLY A 19 14.86 -4.12 14.25
C GLY A 19 14.83 -5.63 14.05
N ARG A 20 15.54 -6.38 14.91
CA ARG A 20 15.57 -7.84 14.87
C ARG A 20 14.17 -8.47 15.06
N GLN A 21 14.05 -9.77 14.87
CA GLN A 21 12.81 -10.50 15.11
C GLN A 21 12.38 -10.39 16.59
N ASN A 22 11.09 -10.38 16.84
CA ASN A 22 10.44 -10.38 18.16
C ASN A 22 10.68 -9.14 19.05
N VAL A 23 11.29 -8.05 18.55
CA VAL A 23 11.39 -6.79 19.31
C VAL A 23 10.05 -6.04 19.40
N GLY A 24 9.03 -6.47 18.64
CA GLY A 24 7.68 -5.90 18.70
C GLY A 24 7.34 -4.94 17.55
N LYS A 25 7.98 -5.04 16.39
CA LYS A 25 7.73 -4.19 15.21
C LYS A 25 6.25 -4.17 14.81
N SER A 26 5.64 -5.33 14.59
CA SER A 26 4.22 -5.43 14.20
C SER A 26 3.28 -4.97 15.32
N THR A 27 3.68 -5.15 16.59
CA THR A 27 2.92 -4.61 17.73
C THR A 27 2.92 -3.08 17.70
N LEU A 28 4.08 -2.48 17.44
CA LEU A 28 4.21 -1.04 17.31
C LEU A 28 3.42 -0.52 16.11
N LEU A 29 3.54 -1.15 14.93
CA LEU A 29 2.76 -0.78 13.74
C LEU A 29 1.25 -0.77 14.05
N ASN A 30 0.74 -1.86 14.64
CA ASN A 30 -0.68 -1.98 15.01
C ASN A 30 -1.10 -0.92 16.04
N ARG A 31 -0.21 -0.52 16.94
CA ARG A 31 -0.46 0.55 17.92
C ARG A 31 -0.55 1.92 17.26
N LEU A 32 0.36 2.22 16.33
CA LEU A 32 0.39 3.48 15.58
C LEU A 32 -0.79 3.62 14.62
N ALA A 33 -1.24 2.51 14.02
CA ALA A 33 -2.41 2.46 13.15
C ALA A 33 -3.73 2.91 13.80
N GLY A 34 -3.78 2.98 15.14
CA GLY A 34 -4.98 3.37 15.90
C GLY A 34 -6.17 2.44 15.74
N LYS A 35 -7.35 2.83 16.28
CA LYS A 35 -8.60 2.03 16.23
C LYS A 35 -9.34 2.05 14.87
N ARG A 36 -8.81 2.67 13.83
CA ARG A 36 -9.36 2.55 12.46
C ARG A 36 -8.94 1.20 11.86
N ILE A 37 -9.39 0.14 12.51
CA ILE A 37 -9.34 -1.21 11.96
C ILE A 37 -10.42 -1.25 10.87
N ALA A 38 -10.03 -1.10 9.61
CA ALA A 38 -10.82 -1.66 8.53
C ALA A 38 -10.90 -3.17 8.79
N ILE A 39 -12.13 -3.70 8.83
CA ILE A 39 -12.41 -5.12 9.01
C ILE A 39 -11.60 -5.87 7.94
N VAL A 40 -10.62 -6.65 8.40
CA VAL A 40 -9.86 -7.55 7.53
C VAL A 40 -10.78 -8.71 7.25
N ASP A 41 -11.39 -8.74 6.06
CA ASP A 41 -11.93 -9.98 5.51
C ASP A 41 -10.79 -11.00 5.40
N ASP A 42 -11.05 -12.25 5.77
CA ASP A 42 -10.15 -13.39 5.60
C ASP A 42 -9.91 -13.63 4.09
N LEU A 43 -9.01 -12.85 3.49
CA LEU A 43 -8.57 -13.06 2.12
C LEU A 43 -7.60 -14.24 2.10
N PRO A 44 -7.87 -15.30 1.32
CA PRO A 44 -6.94 -16.41 1.17
C PRO A 44 -5.58 -15.88 0.67
N GLY A 45 -4.51 -16.06 1.48
CA GLY A 45 -3.15 -15.66 1.13
C GLY A 45 -2.70 -14.30 1.70
N THR A 46 -3.55 -13.57 2.43
CA THR A 46 -3.08 -12.45 3.25
C THR A 46 -2.71 -12.97 4.63
N THR A 47 -1.42 -12.93 4.96
CA THR A 47 -0.98 -13.09 6.35
C THR A 47 -1.64 -12.00 7.18
N ARG A 48 -2.04 -12.30 8.40
CA ARG A 48 -2.69 -11.41 9.39
C ARG A 48 -1.90 -10.14 9.73
N ASP A 49 -0.71 -9.97 9.19
CA ASP A 49 0.21 -8.91 9.55
C ASP A 49 0.12 -7.78 8.52
N ARG A 50 -0.34 -6.61 8.97
CA ARG A 50 -0.24 -5.37 8.19
C ARG A 50 1.23 -5.04 8.00
N ILE A 51 1.62 -4.82 6.75
CA ILE A 51 2.97 -4.36 6.40
C ILE A 51 3.05 -2.83 6.50
N MET A 52 1.93 -2.12 6.31
CA MET A 52 1.88 -0.65 6.31
C MET A 52 0.65 -0.13 7.07
N ALA A 53 0.77 1.05 7.65
CA ALA A 53 -0.32 1.76 8.29
C ALA A 53 -0.17 3.27 8.14
N ASP A 54 -1.29 3.96 7.89
CA ASP A 54 -1.35 5.42 7.92
C ASP A 54 -1.49 5.90 9.35
N VAL A 55 -0.70 6.91 9.69
CA VAL A 55 -0.68 7.56 10.99
C VAL A 55 -1.02 9.04 10.81
N THR A 56 -2.07 9.47 11.49
CA THR A 56 -2.49 10.88 11.52
C THR A 56 -2.28 11.42 12.93
N VAL A 57 -1.46 12.45 13.05
CA VAL A 57 -1.26 13.23 14.28
C VAL A 57 -1.58 14.69 14.00
N PRO A 58 -1.85 15.54 15.02
CA PRO A 58 -2.14 16.95 14.78
C PRO A 58 -1.08 17.61 13.92
N GLY A 59 -1.47 18.10 12.73
CA GLY A 59 -0.59 18.81 11.79
C GLY A 59 0.31 17.93 10.90
N ASN A 60 0.30 16.60 11.04
CA ASN A 60 1.13 15.70 10.25
C ASN A 60 0.41 14.40 9.88
N GLU A 61 0.66 13.92 8.68
CA GLU A 61 0.24 12.59 8.21
C GLU A 61 1.43 11.88 7.60
N PHE A 62 1.63 10.61 7.95
CA PHE A 62 2.72 9.79 7.38
C PHE A 62 2.32 8.32 7.37
N THR A 63 3.01 7.53 6.54
CA THR A 63 2.81 6.09 6.45
C THR A 63 3.95 5.36 7.16
N VAL A 64 3.62 4.38 7.98
CA VAL A 64 4.58 3.52 8.68
C VAL A 64 4.63 2.15 8.01
N VAL A 65 5.84 1.61 7.80
CA VAL A 65 6.05 0.27 7.24
C VAL A 65 6.79 -0.63 8.24
N ASP A 66 6.26 -1.84 8.44
CA ASP A 66 6.92 -2.90 9.23
C ASP A 66 7.81 -3.73 8.31
N THR A 67 9.13 -3.62 8.50
CA THR A 67 10.09 -4.40 7.72
C THR A 67 10.07 -5.90 8.10
N GLY A 68 9.60 -6.28 9.28
CA GLY A 68 9.46 -7.68 9.71
C GLY A 68 8.34 -8.42 8.98
N GLY A 69 7.27 -7.72 8.57
CA GLY A 69 6.21 -8.29 7.74
C GLY A 69 6.64 -8.53 6.28
N LEU A 70 7.81 -8.04 5.87
CA LEU A 70 8.43 -8.29 4.57
C LEU A 70 9.33 -9.53 4.56
N GLU A 71 9.60 -10.13 5.73
CA GLU A 71 10.42 -11.34 5.86
C GLU A 71 9.57 -12.58 5.53
N PRO A 72 10.02 -13.50 4.63
CA PRO A 72 9.34 -14.78 4.44
C PRO A 72 9.49 -15.64 5.68
N GLY A 73 8.50 -16.50 5.91
CA GLY A 73 8.55 -17.47 6.98
C GLY A 73 9.77 -18.41 6.90
N PRO A 74 10.08 -19.16 7.97
CA PRO A 74 11.33 -19.91 8.16
C PRO A 74 11.62 -21.01 7.13
N GLU A 75 10.71 -21.29 6.20
CA GLU A 75 10.82 -22.38 5.21
C GLU A 75 11.26 -21.96 3.80
N SER A 76 11.58 -20.68 3.54
CA SER A 76 11.93 -20.25 2.19
C SER A 76 13.44 -20.11 1.98
N ALA A 77 13.95 -20.75 0.93
CA ALA A 77 15.35 -20.67 0.44
C ALA A 77 15.76 -19.26 -0.06
N MET A 78 15.03 -18.20 0.33
CA MET A 78 15.09 -16.84 -0.24
C MET A 78 15.63 -15.78 0.73
N ALA A 79 16.51 -16.13 1.65
CA ALA A 79 17.10 -15.15 2.60
C ALA A 79 17.74 -13.92 1.91
N GLN A 80 18.21 -14.06 0.67
CA GLN A 80 18.79 -12.94 -0.09
C GLN A 80 17.74 -11.96 -0.65
N GLU A 81 16.56 -12.44 -1.04
CA GLU A 81 15.48 -11.56 -1.50
C GLU A 81 14.86 -10.75 -0.35
N VAL A 82 14.82 -11.32 0.83
CA VAL A 82 14.29 -10.70 2.05
C VAL A 82 15.12 -9.52 2.49
N ASN A 83 16.44 -9.71 2.60
CA ASN A 83 17.35 -8.61 2.91
C ASN A 83 17.22 -7.47 1.89
N ALA A 84 16.89 -7.79 0.64
CA ALA A 84 16.69 -6.83 -0.41
C ALA A 84 15.43 -5.97 -0.23
N GLN A 85 14.33 -6.54 0.28
CA GLN A 85 13.09 -5.79 0.53
C GLN A 85 13.22 -4.87 1.75
N VAL A 86 13.89 -5.33 2.81
CA VAL A 86 14.21 -4.51 3.98
C VAL A 86 15.11 -3.35 3.59
N GLU A 87 16.16 -3.59 2.80
CA GLU A 87 17.05 -2.54 2.28
C GLU A 87 16.29 -1.51 1.42
N ALA A 88 15.37 -1.99 0.60
CA ALA A 88 14.53 -1.10 -0.21
C ALA A 88 13.61 -0.24 0.67
N ALA A 89 13.03 -0.82 1.74
CA ALA A 89 12.22 -0.08 2.70
C ALA A 89 13.00 1.03 3.38
N ILE A 90 14.20 0.69 3.85
CA ILE A 90 15.12 1.64 4.47
C ILE A 90 15.55 2.73 3.47
N ALA A 91 15.85 2.35 2.23
CA ALA A 91 16.27 3.30 1.19
C ALA A 91 15.17 4.30 0.82
N GLU A 92 13.90 3.90 0.88
CA GLU A 92 12.75 4.76 0.52
C GLU A 92 12.16 5.51 1.71
N ALA A 93 12.47 5.13 2.96
CA ALA A 93 11.96 5.83 4.14
C ALA A 93 12.51 7.26 4.27
N ASP A 94 11.69 8.16 4.74
CA ASP A 94 12.08 9.54 5.07
C ASP A 94 12.66 9.62 6.49
N ALA A 95 12.21 8.72 7.39
CA ALA A 95 12.78 8.51 8.72
C ALA A 95 12.70 7.02 9.11
N ILE A 96 13.49 6.62 10.08
CA ILE A 96 13.59 5.23 10.54
C ILE A 96 13.33 5.20 12.04
N ILE A 97 12.46 4.28 12.48
CA ILE A 97 12.35 3.87 13.88
C ILE A 97 13.17 2.59 14.03
N PHE A 98 14.29 2.69 14.72
CA PHE A 98 15.06 1.51 15.07
C PHE A 98 14.60 0.98 16.43
N LEU A 99 13.95 -0.18 16.41
CA LEU A 99 13.31 -0.80 17.56
C LEU A 99 14.20 -1.88 18.17
N VAL A 100 14.52 -1.76 19.45
CA VAL A 100 15.29 -2.72 20.24
C VAL A 100 14.49 -3.20 21.45
N ASP A 101 14.88 -4.30 22.08
CA ASP A 101 14.18 -4.91 23.21
C ASP A 101 14.96 -4.70 24.51
N VAL A 102 14.41 -3.93 25.44
CA VAL A 102 15.06 -3.61 26.73
C VAL A 102 15.25 -4.84 27.60
N ARG A 103 14.48 -5.90 27.42
CA ARG A 103 14.55 -7.12 28.25
C ARG A 103 15.73 -8.00 27.87
N ASP A 104 16.10 -8.00 26.60
CA ASP A 104 17.19 -8.82 26.08
C ASP A 104 18.54 -8.07 26.11
N GLY A 105 18.52 -6.73 26.32
CA GLY A 105 19.70 -5.88 26.19
C GLY A 105 20.21 -5.77 24.75
N ILE A 106 21.42 -5.28 24.56
CA ILE A 106 22.04 -5.16 23.23
C ILE A 106 22.48 -6.54 22.73
N MET A 107 21.95 -6.94 21.59
CA MET A 107 22.30 -8.18 20.91
C MET A 107 23.26 -7.91 19.74
N PRO A 108 24.11 -8.88 19.32
CA PRO A 108 25.03 -8.72 18.19
C PRO A 108 24.32 -8.26 16.90
N SER A 109 23.10 -8.75 16.65
CA SER A 109 22.27 -8.32 15.52
C SER A 109 21.83 -6.85 15.61
N ASP A 110 21.64 -6.32 16.82
CA ASP A 110 21.30 -4.90 16.99
C ASP A 110 22.50 -4.01 16.63
N LEU A 111 23.74 -4.43 16.97
CA LEU A 111 24.97 -3.75 16.58
C LEU A 111 25.16 -3.75 15.06
N GLU A 112 24.95 -4.88 14.39
CA GLU A 112 25.04 -4.99 12.93
C GLU A 112 24.04 -4.06 12.23
N ILE A 113 22.78 -4.03 12.71
CA ILE A 113 21.75 -3.14 12.17
C ILE A 113 22.14 -1.69 12.43
N ALA A 114 22.59 -1.33 13.63
CA ALA A 114 23.02 0.02 13.98
C ALA A 114 24.16 0.52 13.08
N ASP A 115 25.17 -0.32 12.82
CA ASP A 115 26.28 -0.01 11.92
C ASP A 115 25.81 0.28 10.49
N ARG A 116 24.84 -0.49 10.00
CA ARG A 116 24.23 -0.29 8.69
C ARG A 116 23.45 1.01 8.64
N LEU A 117 22.62 1.29 9.65
CA LEU A 117 21.80 2.49 9.72
C LEU A 117 22.64 3.77 9.77
N ARG A 118 23.76 3.77 10.52
CA ARG A 118 24.72 4.90 10.57
C ARG A 118 25.28 5.27 9.19
N ARG A 119 25.51 4.28 8.32
CA ARG A 119 26.05 4.51 6.96
C ARG A 119 25.02 5.10 5.98
N ILE A 120 23.73 4.94 6.27
CA ILE A 120 22.64 5.39 5.37
C ILE A 120 22.41 6.89 5.49
N GLY A 121 22.73 7.51 6.63
CA GLY A 121 22.63 8.95 6.84
C GLY A 121 21.19 9.50 6.86
N LYS A 122 20.19 8.66 7.13
CA LYS A 122 18.79 9.07 7.29
C LYS A 122 18.48 9.43 8.73
N PRO A 123 17.43 10.26 8.99
CA PRO A 123 16.96 10.51 10.34
C PRO A 123 16.52 9.20 11.02
N ILE A 124 17.00 8.96 12.25
CA ILE A 124 16.72 7.74 13.02
C ILE A 124 16.19 8.13 14.39
N VAL A 125 15.14 7.44 14.82
CA VAL A 125 14.66 7.43 16.21
C VAL A 125 14.94 6.06 16.78
N LEU A 126 15.83 5.99 17.78
CA LEU A 126 16.11 4.77 18.54
C LEU A 126 15.02 4.61 19.61
N ALA A 127 14.30 3.48 19.58
CA ALA A 127 13.22 3.19 20.52
C ALA A 127 13.48 1.87 21.24
N ALA A 128 13.66 1.92 22.56
CA ALA A 128 13.78 0.75 23.42
C ALA A 128 12.38 0.31 23.86
N ASN A 129 11.91 -0.81 23.28
CA ASN A 129 10.57 -1.35 23.50
C ASN A 129 10.52 -2.32 24.70
N LYS A 130 9.32 -2.65 25.12
CA LYS A 130 8.97 -3.53 26.24
C LYS A 130 9.35 -2.96 27.62
N VAL A 131 9.43 -1.61 27.72
CA VAL A 131 9.55 -0.90 29.00
C VAL A 131 8.18 -0.86 29.68
N ASP A 132 7.71 -2.02 30.12
CA ASP A 132 6.35 -2.17 30.66
C ASP A 132 6.22 -1.68 32.10
N SER A 133 7.35 -1.52 32.79
CA SER A 133 7.40 -0.99 34.15
C SER A 133 8.69 -0.18 34.39
N THR A 134 8.71 0.60 35.46
CA THR A 134 9.87 1.41 35.87
C THR A 134 11.13 0.58 36.11
N LYS A 135 10.99 -0.71 36.42
CA LYS A 135 12.12 -1.64 36.57
C LYS A 135 13.00 -1.71 35.31
N TYR A 136 12.42 -1.56 34.12
CA TYR A 136 13.14 -1.66 32.85
C TYR A 136 13.68 -0.32 32.34
N GLU A 137 13.33 0.80 32.98
CA GLU A 137 13.80 2.13 32.55
C GLU A 137 15.32 2.28 32.63
N SER A 138 15.95 1.71 33.67
CA SER A 138 17.42 1.75 33.81
C SER A 138 18.15 1.02 32.70
N GLY A 139 17.55 -0.02 32.10
CA GLY A 139 18.12 -0.76 30.99
C GLY A 139 18.17 0.03 29.67
N VAL A 140 17.39 1.10 29.54
CA VAL A 140 17.37 1.93 28.34
C VAL A 140 18.70 2.63 28.11
N VAL A 141 19.43 2.95 29.17
CA VAL A 141 20.73 3.64 29.10
C VAL A 141 21.79 2.84 28.34
N GLU A 142 21.73 1.51 28.36
CA GLU A 142 22.65 0.65 27.64
C GLU A 142 22.63 0.94 26.13
N PHE A 143 21.50 1.28 25.55
CA PHE A 143 21.33 1.49 24.10
C PHE A 143 21.98 2.76 23.57
N TYR A 144 22.54 3.65 24.42
CA TYR A 144 23.42 4.72 23.95
C TYR A 144 24.67 4.18 23.23
N GLU A 145 25.12 2.96 23.58
CA GLU A 145 26.27 2.30 22.94
C GLU A 145 26.04 2.06 21.44
N LEU A 146 24.79 2.03 20.97
CA LEU A 146 24.47 1.90 19.53
C LEU A 146 24.85 3.15 18.73
N GLY A 147 25.12 4.30 19.38
CA GLY A 147 25.59 5.52 18.72
C GLY A 147 24.57 6.14 17.73
N LEU A 148 23.28 5.93 17.97
CA LEU A 148 22.18 6.43 17.13
C LEU A 148 21.34 7.53 17.80
N GLY A 149 21.90 8.19 18.82
CA GLY A 149 21.25 9.23 19.59
C GLY A 149 20.56 8.71 20.85
N GLU A 150 19.71 9.53 21.44
CA GLU A 150 18.99 9.24 22.68
C GLU A 150 17.93 8.15 22.49
N PRO A 151 18.00 7.02 23.22
CA PRO A 151 17.01 5.97 23.12
C PRO A 151 15.71 6.38 23.86
N LEU A 152 14.56 6.28 23.19
CA LEU A 152 13.25 6.51 23.78
C LEU A 152 12.72 5.23 24.43
N ALA A 153 12.33 5.33 25.70
CA ALA A 153 11.69 4.24 26.43
C ALA A 153 10.22 4.11 25.99
N ILE A 154 9.84 2.98 25.37
CA ILE A 154 8.45 2.75 24.96
C ILE A 154 7.94 1.38 25.41
N SER A 155 6.63 1.25 25.49
CA SER A 155 5.93 -0.03 25.50
C SER A 155 4.82 -0.01 24.44
N ALA A 156 5.07 -0.64 23.30
CA ALA A 156 4.09 -0.73 22.21
C ALA A 156 2.80 -1.45 22.66
N TYR A 157 2.95 -2.44 23.54
CA TYR A 157 1.82 -3.19 24.09
C TYR A 157 0.94 -2.34 25.01
N HIS A 158 1.53 -1.58 25.92
CA HIS A 158 0.83 -0.75 26.91
C HIS A 158 0.62 0.71 26.47
N SER A 159 1.00 1.10 25.24
CA SER A 159 0.91 2.48 24.72
C SER A 159 1.72 3.52 25.51
N ARG A 160 2.76 3.11 26.22
CA ARG A 160 3.63 4.01 26.99
C ARG A 160 4.71 4.57 26.07
N GLY A 161 5.04 5.88 26.18
CA GLY A 161 6.06 6.53 25.36
C GLY A 161 5.69 6.69 23.89
N ILE A 162 4.45 6.34 23.48
CA ILE A 162 4.01 6.45 22.09
C ILE A 162 3.81 7.90 21.64
N PRO A 163 3.22 8.81 22.46
CA PRO A 163 3.13 10.22 22.10
C PRO A 163 4.50 10.86 21.85
N GLU A 164 5.47 10.60 22.70
CA GLU A 164 6.84 11.10 22.62
C GLU A 164 7.55 10.54 21.38
N LEU A 165 7.34 9.26 21.06
CA LEU A 165 7.84 8.65 19.85
C LEU A 165 7.27 9.35 18.59
N LEU A 166 5.97 9.61 18.57
CA LEU A 166 5.30 10.29 17.45
C LEU A 166 5.80 11.72 17.29
N GLU A 167 5.97 12.47 18.38
CA GLU A 167 6.52 13.82 18.38
C GLU A 167 7.94 13.82 17.80
N ARG A 168 8.80 12.90 18.26
CA ARG A 168 10.17 12.78 17.77
C ARG A 168 10.22 12.40 16.29
N VAL A 169 9.40 11.45 15.86
CA VAL A 169 9.30 11.05 14.44
C VAL A 169 8.84 12.24 13.60
N THR A 170 7.76 12.93 13.97
CA THR A 170 7.22 14.04 13.18
C THR A 170 8.20 15.22 13.07
N SER A 171 9.01 15.47 14.10
CA SER A 171 10.05 16.51 14.07
C SER A 171 11.16 16.23 13.03
N LEU A 172 11.34 14.98 12.65
CA LEU A 172 12.34 14.53 11.67
C LEU A 172 11.80 14.41 10.25
N LEU A 173 10.48 14.42 10.09
CA LEU A 173 9.86 14.31 8.76
C LEU A 173 9.98 15.63 7.98
N PRO A 174 10.11 15.56 6.65
CA PRO A 174 10.09 16.74 5.82
C PRO A 174 8.75 17.48 5.99
N ALA A 175 8.81 18.82 5.96
CA ALA A 175 7.59 19.61 5.95
C ALA A 175 6.74 19.23 4.71
N PRO A 176 5.40 19.19 4.85
CA PRO A 176 4.55 18.96 3.69
C PRO A 176 4.86 20.00 2.61
N PRO A 177 5.00 19.59 1.35
CA PRO A 177 5.26 20.54 0.28
C PRO A 177 4.11 21.54 0.21
N PRO A 178 4.39 22.80 -0.23
CA PRO A 178 3.34 23.79 -0.47
C PRO A 178 2.33 23.18 -1.45
N THR A 179 1.05 23.36 -1.16
CA THR A 179 -0.06 22.83 -1.95
C THR A 179 -0.11 23.59 -3.29
N GLU A 180 0.69 23.15 -4.26
CA GLU A 180 0.46 23.56 -5.65
C GLU A 180 -0.82 22.86 -6.11
N ALA A 181 -1.66 23.58 -6.85
CA ALA A 181 -2.87 23.01 -7.43
C ALA A 181 -2.46 21.87 -8.38
N GLU A 182 -2.75 20.62 -7.96
CA GLU A 182 -2.50 19.48 -8.83
C GLU A 182 -3.38 19.56 -10.08
N PRO A 183 -2.86 19.16 -11.25
CA PRO A 183 -3.65 19.14 -12.47
C PRO A 183 -4.87 18.24 -12.27
N GLU A 184 -6.02 18.67 -12.79
CA GLU A 184 -7.25 17.88 -12.85
C GLU A 184 -7.03 16.70 -13.82
N ALA A 185 -6.39 15.64 -13.36
CA ALA A 185 -5.99 14.49 -14.16
C ALA A 185 -6.32 13.19 -13.41
N ILE A 186 -6.65 12.14 -14.15
CA ILE A 186 -6.83 10.78 -13.58
C ILE A 186 -5.45 10.24 -13.20
N LYS A 187 -5.22 9.95 -11.92
CA LYS A 187 -3.95 9.42 -11.41
C LYS A 187 -3.90 7.91 -11.60
N VAL A 188 -2.90 7.43 -12.36
CA VAL A 188 -2.77 6.02 -12.73
C VAL A 188 -1.40 5.47 -12.32
N ALA A 189 -1.37 4.40 -11.53
CA ALA A 189 -0.16 3.67 -11.18
C ALA A 189 -0.03 2.38 -12.00
N ILE A 190 1.17 2.11 -12.54
CA ILE A 190 1.49 0.84 -13.21
C ILE A 190 2.23 -0.05 -12.21
N VAL A 191 1.59 -1.11 -11.73
CA VAL A 191 2.10 -2.01 -10.70
C VAL A 191 2.16 -3.46 -11.18
N GLY A 192 2.93 -4.29 -10.49
CA GLY A 192 3.12 -5.69 -10.85
C GLY A 192 4.55 -6.14 -10.59
N ARG A 193 4.83 -7.43 -10.65
CA ARG A 193 6.14 -8.05 -10.39
C ARG A 193 7.25 -7.52 -11.33
N PRO A 194 8.54 -7.74 -11.04
CA PRO A 194 9.61 -7.54 -12.01
C PRO A 194 9.37 -8.33 -13.30
N ASN A 195 9.84 -7.81 -14.43
CA ASN A 195 9.86 -8.47 -15.74
C ASN A 195 8.50 -8.78 -16.41
N VAL A 196 7.36 -8.41 -15.81
CA VAL A 196 6.03 -8.57 -16.45
C VAL A 196 5.79 -7.59 -17.62
N GLY A 197 6.74 -6.67 -17.87
CA GLY A 197 6.67 -5.74 -19.00
C GLY A 197 6.10 -4.35 -18.68
N LYS A 198 6.16 -3.89 -17.43
CA LYS A 198 5.70 -2.53 -17.01
C LYS A 198 6.37 -1.41 -17.80
N SER A 199 7.69 -1.47 -17.97
CA SER A 199 8.45 -0.46 -18.74
C SER A 199 8.08 -0.48 -20.22
N THR A 200 7.84 -1.66 -20.78
CA THR A 200 7.38 -1.81 -22.17
C THR A 200 5.97 -1.24 -22.33
N LEU A 201 5.08 -1.50 -21.37
CA LEU A 201 3.73 -0.94 -21.34
C LEU A 201 3.76 0.58 -21.21
N LEU A 202 4.55 1.12 -20.29
CA LEU A 202 4.71 2.57 -20.13
C LEU A 202 5.17 3.22 -21.45
N ASN A 203 6.20 2.65 -22.10
CA ASN A 203 6.68 3.16 -23.38
C ASN A 203 5.64 3.04 -24.50
N ALA A 204 4.83 1.98 -24.48
CA ALA A 204 3.75 1.81 -25.46
C ALA A 204 2.65 2.86 -25.28
N LEU A 205 2.28 3.18 -24.03
CA LEU A 205 1.30 4.24 -23.69
C LEU A 205 1.83 5.62 -24.07
N LEU A 206 3.10 5.93 -23.75
CA LEU A 206 3.72 7.22 -24.08
C LEU A 206 3.99 7.40 -25.59
N GLY A 207 4.08 6.32 -26.33
CA GLY A 207 4.31 6.33 -27.76
C GLY A 207 3.03 6.27 -28.61
N GLU A 208 1.85 6.42 -28.03
CA GLU A 208 0.62 6.62 -28.79
C GLU A 208 0.63 7.99 -29.48
N GLU A 209 0.22 8.05 -30.75
CA GLU A 209 0.28 9.27 -31.60
C GLU A 209 -0.53 10.47 -31.05
N ARG A 210 -1.34 10.23 -30.01
CA ARG A 210 -2.26 11.21 -29.39
C ARG A 210 -1.80 11.69 -28.01
N ALA A 211 -0.61 11.28 -27.53
CA ALA A 211 -0.14 11.61 -26.21
C ALA A 211 0.79 12.83 -26.23
N ILE A 212 0.38 13.94 -25.65
CA ILE A 212 1.27 15.06 -25.29
C ILE A 212 1.86 14.73 -23.93
N VAL A 213 3.18 14.71 -23.81
CA VAL A 213 3.89 14.25 -22.60
C VAL A 213 4.60 15.41 -21.94
N ASP A 214 4.23 15.72 -20.70
CA ASP A 214 4.95 16.64 -19.83
C ASP A 214 5.46 15.89 -18.59
N ASP A 215 6.77 15.94 -18.33
CA ASP A 215 7.36 15.39 -17.12
C ASP A 215 7.22 16.41 -15.98
N ILE A 216 6.37 16.09 -15.00
CA ILE A 216 6.19 16.93 -13.81
C ILE A 216 7.12 16.40 -12.72
N PRO A 217 8.04 17.25 -12.17
CA PRO A 217 8.85 16.85 -11.01
C PRO A 217 7.92 16.48 -9.84
N GLY A 218 7.99 15.23 -9.38
CA GLY A 218 7.23 14.79 -8.22
C GLY A 218 7.69 15.51 -6.96
N THR A 219 6.79 15.68 -6.00
CA THR A 219 7.03 16.29 -4.68
C THR A 219 7.95 15.48 -3.78
N THR A 220 8.39 14.30 -4.21
CA THR A 220 9.40 13.47 -3.53
C THR A 220 10.70 13.48 -4.33
N ARG A 221 11.85 13.56 -3.65
CA ARG A 221 13.21 13.75 -4.19
C ARG A 221 13.61 12.85 -5.39
N ASP A 222 12.85 11.80 -5.71
CA ASP A 222 13.14 10.81 -6.76
C ASP A 222 11.95 10.37 -7.63
N ALA A 223 10.73 10.82 -7.38
CA ALA A 223 9.55 10.42 -8.16
C ALA A 223 9.29 11.43 -9.27
N VAL A 224 9.41 11.01 -10.51
CA VAL A 224 8.95 11.76 -11.67
C VAL A 224 7.63 11.15 -12.11
N ASP A 225 6.57 11.94 -12.03
CA ASP A 225 5.28 11.61 -12.60
C ASP A 225 5.22 12.13 -14.02
N THR A 226 4.45 11.53 -14.88
CA THR A 226 4.33 11.94 -16.28
C THR A 226 2.88 12.26 -16.59
N LEU A 227 2.59 13.52 -16.93
CA LEU A 227 1.29 13.92 -17.44
C LEU A 227 1.19 13.54 -18.92
N VAL A 228 0.10 12.91 -19.29
CA VAL A 228 -0.18 12.45 -20.65
C VAL A 228 -1.61 12.82 -21.00
N ASP A 229 -1.79 13.56 -22.08
CA ASP A 229 -3.11 13.87 -22.59
C ASP A 229 -3.56 12.83 -23.60
N PHE A 230 -4.61 12.10 -23.27
CA PHE A 230 -5.27 11.14 -24.15
C PHE A 230 -6.60 11.72 -24.65
N GLU A 231 -6.68 12.08 -25.91
CA GLU A 231 -7.85 12.65 -26.58
C GLU A 231 -8.34 13.97 -25.95
N SER A 232 -9.07 13.94 -24.86
CA SER A 232 -9.63 15.11 -24.16
C SER A 232 -9.52 15.02 -22.65
N GLU A 233 -8.80 14.02 -22.14
CA GLU A 233 -8.64 13.81 -20.70
C GLU A 233 -7.15 13.67 -20.35
N SER A 234 -6.73 14.40 -19.34
CA SER A 234 -5.38 14.33 -18.80
C SER A 234 -5.24 13.16 -17.83
N VAL A 235 -4.18 12.38 -17.99
CA VAL A 235 -3.82 11.25 -17.12
C VAL A 235 -2.44 11.47 -16.53
N LEU A 236 -2.32 11.42 -15.21
CA LEU A 236 -1.06 11.51 -14.50
C LEU A 236 -0.55 10.09 -14.18
N LEU A 237 0.48 9.65 -14.90
CA LEU A 237 1.15 8.38 -14.63
C LEU A 237 2.11 8.53 -13.46
N ILE A 238 1.82 7.82 -12.36
CA ILE A 238 2.55 7.92 -11.09
C ILE A 238 3.83 7.07 -11.11
N ASP A 239 4.93 7.61 -10.57
CA ASP A 239 6.25 6.96 -10.39
C ASP A 239 6.85 6.38 -11.69
N THR A 240 6.78 7.12 -12.78
CA THR A 240 7.31 6.69 -14.08
C THR A 240 8.83 6.59 -14.09
N ALA A 241 9.57 7.39 -13.29
CA ALA A 241 11.01 7.31 -13.16
C ALA A 241 11.49 5.95 -12.64
N GLY A 242 10.81 5.40 -11.64
CA GLY A 242 11.10 4.06 -11.14
C GLY A 242 10.95 2.97 -12.21
N ILE A 243 10.04 3.17 -13.14
CA ILE A 243 9.81 2.27 -14.28
C ILE A 243 10.84 2.52 -15.39
N ARG A 244 11.16 3.78 -15.75
CA ARG A 244 12.11 4.17 -16.82
C ARG A 244 13.57 3.82 -16.51
N ARG A 245 14.04 4.06 -15.28
CA ARG A 245 15.43 3.76 -14.87
C ARG A 245 15.78 2.28 -15.03
N ARG A 246 14.83 1.38 -14.85
CA ARG A 246 15.01 -0.07 -14.99
C ARG A 246 15.08 -0.55 -16.44
N GLY A 247 14.42 0.11 -17.35
CA GLY A 247 14.50 -0.20 -18.78
C GLY A 247 15.87 0.07 -19.40
N ARG A 248 16.71 0.90 -18.77
CA ARG A 248 18.05 1.28 -19.26
C ARG A 248 19.20 0.47 -18.65
N ILE A 249 18.98 -0.20 -17.51
CA ILE A 249 20.01 -1.01 -16.84
C ILE A 249 19.77 -2.47 -17.20
N GLY A 250 20.45 -2.93 -18.23
CA GLY A 250 20.42 -4.33 -18.64
C GLY A 250 20.98 -5.24 -17.53
N GLY A 251 20.22 -6.23 -17.10
CA GLY A 251 20.73 -7.45 -16.47
C GLY A 251 21.06 -7.45 -14.99
N GLY A 252 20.84 -6.39 -14.23
CA GLY A 252 20.91 -6.44 -12.76
C GLY A 252 19.55 -6.78 -12.15
N VAL A 253 19.50 -7.71 -11.19
CA VAL A 253 18.29 -8.08 -10.43
C VAL A 253 17.59 -6.83 -9.93
N GLY A 254 16.68 -6.30 -10.75
CA GLY A 254 15.95 -5.07 -10.47
C GLY A 254 14.97 -5.32 -9.34
N ARG A 255 15.42 -5.05 -8.11
CA ARG A 255 14.64 -5.16 -6.90
C ARG A 255 13.39 -4.32 -7.02
N TYR A 256 12.27 -4.94 -7.36
CA TYR A 256 10.98 -4.31 -7.30
C TYR A 256 10.68 -4.06 -5.82
N SER A 257 10.74 -2.81 -5.40
CA SER A 257 10.30 -2.46 -4.07
C SER A 257 8.78 -2.56 -4.01
N VAL A 258 8.28 -3.51 -3.22
CA VAL A 258 6.85 -3.62 -2.90
C VAL A 258 6.37 -2.29 -2.33
N ILE A 259 7.19 -1.63 -1.52
CA ILE A 259 6.89 -0.34 -0.91
C ILE A 259 6.68 0.74 -1.96
N ARG A 260 7.49 0.77 -3.04
CA ARG A 260 7.29 1.73 -4.12
C ARG A 260 5.98 1.49 -4.86
N ALA A 261 5.62 0.22 -5.09
CA ALA A 261 4.31 -0.12 -5.66
C ALA A 261 3.16 0.33 -4.74
N LEU A 262 3.31 0.14 -3.43
CA LEU A 262 2.32 0.57 -2.45
C LEU A 262 2.17 2.10 -2.43
N ARG A 263 3.29 2.85 -2.41
CA ARG A 263 3.26 4.32 -2.52
C ARG A 263 2.59 4.80 -3.82
N ALA A 264 2.89 4.14 -4.94
CA ALA A 264 2.25 4.47 -6.21
C ALA A 264 0.74 4.19 -6.16
N ILE A 265 0.32 3.07 -5.55
CA ILE A 265 -1.09 2.72 -5.35
C ILE A 265 -1.79 3.77 -4.49
N GLU A 266 -1.19 4.20 -3.38
CA GLU A 266 -1.79 5.20 -2.48
C GLU A 266 -2.07 6.54 -3.17
N ARG A 267 -1.13 6.98 -4.02
CA ARG A 267 -1.26 8.24 -4.78
C ARG A 267 -2.19 8.15 -5.97
N ALA A 268 -2.44 6.95 -6.50
CA ALA A 268 -3.25 6.74 -7.69
C ALA A 268 -4.76 6.73 -7.39
N ASP A 269 -5.56 7.02 -8.40
CA ASP A 269 -6.99 6.72 -8.42
C ASP A 269 -7.22 5.29 -8.91
N ILE A 270 -6.40 4.86 -9.88
CA ILE A 270 -6.52 3.56 -10.54
C ILE A 270 -5.15 2.89 -10.63
N ALA A 271 -5.09 1.61 -10.30
CA ALA A 271 -3.92 0.77 -10.49
C ALA A 271 -4.09 -0.11 -11.73
N LEU A 272 -3.10 -0.09 -12.62
CA LEU A 272 -2.93 -1.07 -13.70
C LEU A 272 -2.07 -2.22 -13.15
N LEU A 273 -2.68 -3.33 -12.78
CA LEU A 273 -1.96 -4.52 -12.32
C LEU A 273 -1.50 -5.32 -13.53
N VAL A 274 -0.21 -5.28 -13.83
CA VAL A 274 0.39 -5.97 -14.98
C VAL A 274 0.85 -7.36 -14.57
N LEU A 275 0.31 -8.36 -15.25
CA LEU A 275 0.63 -9.78 -15.11
C LEU A 275 1.35 -10.28 -16.36
N ASP A 276 2.15 -11.34 -16.21
CA ASP A 276 2.77 -12.04 -17.30
C ASP A 276 1.88 -13.20 -17.78
N ALA A 277 1.57 -13.26 -19.06
CA ALA A 277 0.68 -14.29 -19.61
C ALA A 277 1.33 -15.68 -19.67
N GLU A 278 2.68 -15.78 -19.72
CA GLU A 278 3.41 -17.04 -19.70
C GLU A 278 3.57 -17.63 -18.29
N GLU A 279 3.61 -16.74 -17.29
CA GLU A 279 3.75 -17.16 -15.91
C GLU A 279 2.36 -17.26 -15.25
N THR A 280 2.20 -18.24 -14.38
CA THR A 280 0.98 -18.33 -13.57
C THR A 280 0.89 -17.16 -12.60
N VAL A 281 -0.34 -16.77 -12.21
CA VAL A 281 -0.55 -15.78 -11.16
C VAL A 281 0.12 -16.24 -9.87
N THR A 282 0.99 -15.43 -9.32
CA THR A 282 1.74 -15.73 -8.11
C THR A 282 1.08 -15.11 -6.87
N ALA A 283 1.49 -15.57 -5.69
CA ALA A 283 1.07 -14.98 -4.42
C ALA A 283 1.37 -13.47 -4.36
N GLN A 284 2.49 -13.02 -4.93
CA GLN A 284 2.85 -11.60 -4.97
C GLN A 284 1.86 -10.77 -5.81
N ASP A 285 1.37 -11.30 -6.93
CA ASP A 285 0.36 -10.63 -7.76
C ASP A 285 -0.96 -10.49 -7.00
N VAL A 286 -1.36 -11.56 -6.29
CA VAL A 286 -2.56 -11.57 -5.43
C VAL A 286 -2.42 -10.57 -4.29
N HIS A 287 -1.25 -10.47 -3.66
CA HIS A 287 -0.97 -9.50 -2.60
C HIS A 287 -1.07 -8.06 -3.13
N ILE A 288 -0.47 -7.74 -4.28
CA ILE A 288 -0.58 -6.39 -4.87
C ILE A 288 -2.04 -6.05 -5.14
N ALA A 289 -2.82 -6.98 -5.71
CA ALA A 289 -4.25 -6.79 -5.93
C ALA A 289 -5.01 -6.56 -4.60
N GLY A 290 -4.66 -7.31 -3.57
CA GLY A 290 -5.20 -7.15 -2.21
C GLY A 290 -4.96 -5.74 -1.66
N TYR A 291 -3.75 -5.19 -1.83
CA TYR A 291 -3.44 -3.81 -1.43
C TYR A 291 -4.24 -2.78 -2.20
N VAL A 292 -4.42 -2.93 -3.52
CA VAL A 292 -5.25 -2.02 -4.32
C VAL A 292 -6.69 -2.00 -3.78
N LYS A 293 -7.25 -3.18 -3.47
CA LYS A 293 -8.58 -3.30 -2.86
C LYS A 293 -8.64 -2.63 -1.49
N GLN A 294 -7.65 -2.89 -0.63
CA GLN A 294 -7.60 -2.33 0.72
C GLN A 294 -7.46 -0.81 0.71
N ALA A 295 -6.67 -0.25 -0.22
CA ALA A 295 -6.54 1.18 -0.43
C ALA A 295 -7.79 1.82 -1.07
N GLY A 296 -8.83 1.04 -1.38
CA GLY A 296 -10.06 1.51 -2.00
C GLY A 296 -9.86 2.09 -3.40
N LYS A 297 -8.81 1.69 -4.13
CA LYS A 297 -8.49 2.22 -5.46
C LYS A 297 -9.19 1.43 -6.58
N GLY A 298 -9.36 2.07 -7.75
CA GLY A 298 -9.78 1.37 -8.96
C GLY A 298 -8.69 0.42 -9.43
N ILE A 299 -9.07 -0.65 -10.12
CA ILE A 299 -8.12 -1.61 -10.67
C ILE A 299 -8.51 -2.02 -12.08
N VAL A 300 -7.50 -2.16 -12.94
CA VAL A 300 -7.57 -2.83 -14.24
C VAL A 300 -6.48 -3.87 -14.28
N ILE A 301 -6.82 -5.11 -14.52
CA ILE A 301 -5.86 -6.21 -14.64
C ILE A 301 -5.41 -6.28 -16.10
N ILE A 302 -4.10 -6.19 -16.32
CA ILE A 302 -3.45 -6.21 -17.63
C ILE A 302 -2.66 -7.50 -17.76
N VAL A 303 -3.12 -8.44 -18.56
CA VAL A 303 -2.39 -9.66 -18.89
C VAL A 303 -1.55 -9.38 -20.13
N ASN A 304 -0.26 -9.09 -19.89
CA ASN A 304 0.71 -8.72 -20.91
C ASN A 304 1.43 -9.95 -21.49
N LYS A 305 2.15 -9.77 -22.59
CA LYS A 305 2.83 -10.81 -23.36
C LYS A 305 1.87 -11.85 -23.95
N TRP A 306 0.65 -11.43 -24.25
CA TRP A 306 -0.39 -12.33 -24.78
C TRP A 306 -0.03 -12.95 -26.14
N ASP A 307 0.93 -12.38 -26.84
CA ASP A 307 1.51 -12.90 -28.09
C ASP A 307 2.27 -14.22 -27.90
N LEU A 308 2.66 -14.56 -26.67
CA LEU A 308 3.40 -15.78 -26.34
C LEU A 308 2.49 -16.94 -25.91
N VAL A 309 1.20 -16.67 -25.66
CA VAL A 309 0.23 -17.68 -25.21
C VAL A 309 -0.29 -18.49 -26.37
N LYS A 310 -0.20 -19.83 -26.27
CA LYS A 310 -0.78 -20.76 -27.25
C LYS A 310 -2.30 -20.75 -27.16
N ALA A 311 -2.97 -20.80 -28.31
CA ALA A 311 -4.44 -20.74 -28.40
C ALA A 311 -5.16 -21.81 -27.57
N GLU A 312 -4.56 -22.99 -27.45
CA GLU A 312 -5.09 -24.15 -26.70
C GLU A 312 -5.16 -23.88 -25.17
N SER A 313 -4.30 -23.01 -24.66
CA SER A 313 -4.15 -22.73 -23.20
C SER A 313 -5.01 -21.54 -22.72
N ILE A 314 -5.66 -20.79 -23.61
CA ILE A 314 -6.35 -19.53 -23.29
C ILE A 314 -7.49 -19.75 -22.27
N ALA A 315 -8.33 -20.76 -22.48
CA ALA A 315 -9.48 -21.00 -21.61
C ALA A 315 -9.08 -21.46 -20.21
N GLU A 316 -7.98 -22.20 -20.10
CA GLU A 316 -7.43 -22.68 -18.85
C GLU A 316 -6.75 -21.54 -18.07
N ALA A 317 -5.90 -20.74 -18.72
CA ALA A 317 -5.27 -19.57 -18.16
C ALA A 317 -6.30 -18.57 -17.61
N ASN A 318 -7.38 -18.34 -18.34
CA ASN A 318 -8.48 -17.48 -17.90
C ASN A 318 -9.20 -18.03 -16.66
N ARG A 319 -9.49 -19.33 -16.63
CA ARG A 319 -10.12 -19.95 -15.46
C ARG A 319 -9.22 -19.87 -14.24
N TYR A 320 -7.96 -20.19 -14.41
CA TYR A 320 -6.97 -20.12 -13.34
C TYR A 320 -6.86 -18.70 -12.80
N MET A 321 -6.62 -17.70 -13.64
CA MET A 321 -6.51 -16.31 -13.25
C MET A 321 -7.77 -15.84 -12.47
N ARG A 322 -8.97 -16.09 -12.99
CA ARG A 322 -10.22 -15.75 -12.31
C ARG A 322 -10.36 -16.44 -10.95
N SER A 323 -9.84 -17.66 -10.81
CA SER A 323 -9.84 -18.39 -9.54
C SER A 323 -8.95 -17.74 -8.49
N GLN A 324 -7.84 -17.13 -8.88
CA GLN A 324 -6.92 -16.43 -7.97
C GLN A 324 -7.48 -15.08 -7.52
N PHE A 325 -8.24 -14.39 -8.40
CA PHE A 325 -8.83 -13.07 -8.11
C PHE A 325 -10.34 -13.14 -7.76
N ARG A 326 -10.79 -14.21 -7.10
CA ARG A 326 -12.21 -14.37 -6.68
C ARG A 326 -12.70 -13.23 -5.81
N PHE A 327 -11.83 -12.60 -5.05
CA PHE A 327 -12.14 -11.46 -4.19
C PHE A 327 -12.29 -10.12 -4.96
N MET A 328 -12.05 -10.12 -6.28
CA MET A 328 -12.11 -8.95 -7.17
C MET A 328 -12.77 -9.27 -8.52
N THR A 329 -13.88 -10.01 -8.50
CA THR A 329 -14.60 -10.43 -9.72
C THR A 329 -15.09 -9.26 -10.58
N TYR A 330 -15.19 -8.08 -9.98
CA TYR A 330 -15.58 -6.82 -10.65
C TYR A 330 -14.44 -6.19 -11.47
N ALA A 331 -13.18 -6.60 -11.25
CA ALA A 331 -12.04 -6.01 -11.93
C ALA A 331 -12.06 -6.36 -13.43
N PRO A 332 -12.00 -5.37 -14.33
CA PRO A 332 -11.87 -5.64 -15.75
C PRO A 332 -10.49 -6.22 -16.07
N VAL A 333 -10.45 -7.11 -17.05
CA VAL A 333 -9.23 -7.79 -17.51
C VAL A 333 -9.01 -7.48 -18.97
N LEU A 334 -7.82 -7.00 -19.31
CA LEU A 334 -7.39 -6.75 -20.67
C LEU A 334 -6.20 -7.65 -21.03
N TYR A 335 -6.26 -8.26 -22.19
CA TYR A 335 -5.19 -9.08 -22.74
C TYR A 335 -4.46 -8.29 -23.81
N ILE A 336 -3.15 -8.07 -23.61
CA ILE A 336 -2.36 -7.19 -24.45
C ILE A 336 -1.01 -7.79 -24.82
N SER A 337 -0.41 -7.24 -25.86
CA SER A 337 1.03 -7.34 -26.10
C SER A 337 1.61 -5.93 -26.16
N ALA A 338 2.23 -5.49 -25.07
CA ALA A 338 2.88 -4.18 -25.02
C ALA A 338 4.01 -4.05 -26.06
N LYS A 339 4.73 -5.15 -26.34
CA LYS A 339 5.81 -5.20 -27.33
C LYS A 339 5.32 -4.91 -28.74
N PHE A 340 4.17 -5.46 -29.13
CA PHE A 340 3.58 -5.28 -30.45
C PHE A 340 2.45 -4.26 -30.49
N ARG A 341 2.23 -3.53 -29.39
CA ARG A 341 1.18 -2.52 -29.18
C ARG A 341 -0.26 -3.04 -29.45
N ARG A 342 -0.48 -4.36 -29.33
CA ARG A 342 -1.80 -4.96 -29.54
C ARG A 342 -2.65 -4.82 -28.27
N GLY A 343 -3.84 -4.21 -28.37
CA GLY A 343 -4.77 -4.03 -27.26
C GLY A 343 -4.38 -2.93 -26.26
N VAL A 344 -3.28 -2.19 -26.49
CA VAL A 344 -2.86 -1.06 -25.65
C VAL A 344 -3.87 0.08 -25.76
N ASP A 345 -4.44 0.31 -26.94
CA ASP A 345 -5.50 1.26 -27.24
C ASP A 345 -6.74 1.12 -26.37
N LYS A 346 -6.99 -0.07 -25.81
CA LYS A 346 -8.15 -0.36 -24.94
C LYS A 346 -7.93 0.05 -23.47
N ILE A 347 -6.69 0.34 -23.07
CA ILE A 347 -6.36 0.59 -21.66
C ILE A 347 -6.97 1.89 -21.18
N MET A 348 -6.74 3.00 -21.86
CA MET A 348 -7.24 4.31 -21.42
C MET A 348 -8.77 4.41 -21.44
N PRO A 349 -9.50 3.89 -22.45
CA PRO A 349 -10.96 3.78 -22.35
C PRO A 349 -11.44 2.99 -21.13
N GLN A 350 -10.75 1.89 -20.78
CA GLN A 350 -11.10 1.09 -19.60
C GLN A 350 -10.78 1.82 -18.29
N VAL A 351 -9.65 2.53 -18.20
CA VAL A 351 -9.29 3.41 -17.07
C VAL A 351 -10.40 4.44 -16.84
N ARG A 352 -10.82 5.15 -17.91
CA ARG A 352 -11.91 6.13 -17.84
C ARG A 352 -13.22 5.53 -17.34
N GLN A 353 -13.57 4.35 -17.84
CA GLN A 353 -14.78 3.66 -17.40
C GLN A 353 -14.72 3.35 -15.90
N VAL A 354 -13.62 2.77 -15.41
CA VAL A 354 -13.43 2.45 -13.98
C VAL A 354 -13.45 3.73 -13.15
N TYR A 355 -12.82 4.81 -13.61
CA TYR A 355 -12.79 6.08 -12.90
C TYR A 355 -14.21 6.68 -12.76
N ARG A 356 -14.98 6.70 -13.83
CA ARG A 356 -16.39 7.19 -13.82
C ARG A 356 -17.27 6.37 -12.89
N GLU A 357 -17.13 5.04 -12.88
CA GLU A 357 -17.88 4.18 -11.97
C GLU A 357 -17.53 4.45 -10.49
N ARG A 358 -16.28 4.78 -10.18
CA ARG A 358 -15.85 5.16 -8.81
C ARG A 358 -16.47 6.47 -8.33
N LEU A 359 -16.70 7.41 -9.24
CA LEU A 359 -17.30 8.71 -8.91
C LEU A 359 -18.84 8.66 -8.86
N LYS A 360 -19.44 7.53 -9.22
CA LYS A 360 -20.88 7.38 -9.30
C LYS A 360 -21.52 7.41 -7.93
N ARG A 361 -22.43 8.35 -7.74
CA ARG A 361 -23.25 8.43 -6.53
C ARG A 361 -24.55 7.66 -6.73
N LEU A 362 -24.73 6.63 -5.90
CA LEU A 362 -25.96 5.84 -5.90
C LEU A 362 -27.03 6.52 -5.04
N ASN A 363 -28.27 6.43 -5.45
CA ASN A 363 -29.36 6.89 -4.60
C ASN A 363 -29.55 5.95 -3.40
N THR A 364 -30.02 6.50 -2.29
CA THR A 364 -30.20 5.78 -1.03
C THR A 364 -31.12 4.56 -1.15
N ALA A 365 -32.13 4.63 -2.02
CA ALA A 365 -33.07 3.53 -2.24
C ALA A 365 -32.36 2.32 -2.88
N ALA A 366 -31.51 2.55 -3.88
CA ALA A 366 -30.72 1.49 -4.51
C ALA A 366 -29.74 0.84 -3.51
N VAL A 367 -29.04 1.68 -2.70
CA VAL A 367 -28.13 1.18 -1.67
C VAL A 367 -28.88 0.29 -0.66
N ASN A 368 -30.02 0.76 -0.14
CA ASN A 368 -30.80 -0.02 0.80
C ASN A 368 -31.35 -1.32 0.19
N SER A 369 -31.80 -1.30 -1.06
CA SER A 369 -32.25 -2.50 -1.76
C SER A 369 -31.14 -3.57 -1.83
N VAL A 370 -29.93 -3.19 -2.21
CA VAL A 370 -28.77 -4.12 -2.28
C VAL A 370 -28.40 -4.66 -0.89
N VAL A 371 -28.36 -3.78 0.12
CA VAL A 371 -28.06 -4.19 1.50
C VAL A 371 -29.11 -5.16 2.03
N GLN A 372 -30.41 -4.91 1.81
CA GLN A 372 -31.48 -5.82 2.23
C GLN A 372 -31.41 -7.18 1.51
N GLN A 373 -31.09 -7.19 0.22
CA GLN A 373 -30.88 -8.43 -0.54
C GLN A 373 -29.67 -9.21 0.00
N ALA A 374 -28.57 -8.55 0.31
CA ALA A 374 -27.38 -9.18 0.89
C ALA A 374 -27.68 -9.77 2.28
N VAL A 375 -28.43 -9.06 3.13
CA VAL A 375 -28.87 -9.55 4.44
C VAL A 375 -29.81 -10.75 4.33
N ALA A 376 -30.70 -10.74 3.32
CA ALA A 376 -31.59 -11.87 3.06
C ALA A 376 -30.82 -13.12 2.58
N ALA A 377 -29.79 -12.93 1.76
CA ALA A 377 -28.94 -14.01 1.24
C ALA A 377 -27.99 -14.58 2.30
N HIS A 378 -27.51 -13.75 3.23
CA HIS A 378 -26.54 -14.12 4.26
C HIS A 378 -27.01 -13.63 5.62
N SER A 379 -27.35 -14.57 6.53
CA SER A 379 -27.78 -14.22 7.89
C SER A 379 -26.69 -13.45 8.63
N LEU A 380 -27.06 -12.30 9.21
CA LEU A 380 -26.12 -11.55 10.06
C LEU A 380 -25.73 -12.36 11.29
N PRO A 381 -24.48 -12.21 11.78
CA PRO A 381 -23.99 -12.95 12.93
C PRO A 381 -24.85 -12.67 14.17
N ARG A 382 -25.12 -13.72 14.94
CA ARG A 382 -25.82 -13.63 16.22
C ARG A 382 -24.82 -13.70 17.38
N LYS A 383 -24.91 -12.79 18.33
CA LYS A 383 -24.15 -12.85 19.57
C LYS A 383 -25.11 -13.15 20.75
N GLY A 384 -25.24 -14.44 21.10
CA GLY A 384 -26.21 -14.91 22.08
C GLY A 384 -27.65 -14.70 21.59
N LYS A 385 -28.49 -14.08 22.45
CA LYS A 385 -29.90 -13.74 22.12
C LYS A 385 -30.07 -12.45 21.30
N ARG A 386 -28.96 -11.75 20.96
CA ARG A 386 -29.01 -10.49 20.21
C ARG A 386 -28.72 -10.72 18.74
N GLN A 387 -29.54 -10.16 17.89
CA GLN A 387 -29.38 -10.17 16.43
C GLN A 387 -29.14 -8.76 15.93
N LEU A 388 -28.11 -8.58 15.10
CA LEU A 388 -27.84 -7.32 14.42
C LEU A 388 -28.93 -7.08 13.37
N LYS A 389 -29.56 -5.90 13.38
CA LYS A 389 -30.53 -5.49 12.36
C LYS A 389 -30.04 -4.22 11.68
N ILE A 390 -29.81 -4.29 10.38
CA ILE A 390 -29.49 -3.10 9.57
C ILE A 390 -30.80 -2.43 9.19
N LEU A 391 -30.99 -1.20 9.67
CA LEU A 391 -32.22 -0.43 9.42
C LEU A 391 -32.10 0.45 8.18
N TYR A 392 -30.91 0.99 7.94
CA TYR A 392 -30.69 2.00 6.91
C TYR A 392 -29.22 2.05 6.50
N ALA A 393 -28.96 2.24 5.21
CA ALA A 393 -27.62 2.42 4.65
C ALA A 393 -27.62 3.57 3.64
N THR A 394 -26.59 4.38 3.65
CA THR A 394 -26.38 5.44 2.65
C THR A 394 -24.91 5.51 2.24
N GLN A 395 -24.69 5.88 1.00
CA GLN A 395 -23.33 6.15 0.51
C GLN A 395 -22.91 7.54 1.02
N ALA A 396 -21.85 7.57 1.85
CA ALA A 396 -21.35 8.81 2.42
C ALA A 396 -20.42 9.53 1.45
N GLU A 397 -19.51 8.78 0.81
CA GLU A 397 -18.50 9.31 -0.10
C GLU A 397 -18.42 8.50 -1.38
N VAL A 398 -17.87 9.08 -2.44
CA VAL A 398 -17.73 8.48 -3.78
C VAL A 398 -16.30 8.12 -4.12
N ASN A 399 -15.25 8.53 -3.53
CA ASN A 399 -13.87 8.20 -3.88
C ASN A 399 -12.94 8.24 -2.64
N PRO A 400 -12.72 7.13 -1.94
CA PRO A 400 -13.30 5.80 -2.13
C PRO A 400 -14.79 5.74 -1.76
N VAL A 401 -15.50 4.78 -2.33
CA VAL A 401 -16.91 4.55 -1.97
C VAL A 401 -16.95 4.07 -0.52
N SER A 402 -17.53 4.87 0.38
CA SER A 402 -17.69 4.50 1.78
C SER A 402 -19.18 4.53 2.19
N TYR A 403 -19.56 3.58 3.04
CA TYR A 403 -20.90 3.46 3.61
C TYR A 403 -20.80 3.67 5.13
N THR A 404 -20.86 4.92 5.59
CA THR A 404 -20.56 5.24 7.00
C THR A 404 -21.78 5.28 7.91
N HIS A 405 -23.01 5.19 7.39
CA HIS A 405 -24.22 5.28 8.21
C HIS A 405 -25.05 4.01 8.14
N LEU A 406 -24.53 2.90 8.67
CA LEU A 406 -25.33 1.76 9.07
C LEU A 406 -25.92 2.04 10.45
N ARG A 407 -27.21 2.39 10.55
CA ARG A 407 -27.91 2.32 11.84
C ARG A 407 -28.24 0.86 12.11
N ALA A 408 -27.43 0.25 12.97
CA ALA A 408 -27.68 -1.07 13.51
C ALA A 408 -28.32 -0.95 14.89
N HIS A 409 -29.41 -1.64 15.14
CA HIS A 409 -29.99 -1.80 16.46
C HIS A 409 -29.78 -3.23 16.92
N GLU A 410 -29.22 -3.41 18.11
CA GLU A 410 -29.22 -4.72 18.79
C GLU A 410 -30.61 -4.91 19.41
N THR A 411 -31.42 -5.80 18.84
CA THR A 411 -32.70 -6.19 19.45
C THR A 411 -32.47 -7.43 20.31
N SER A 412 -32.81 -7.33 21.61
CA SER A 412 -32.96 -8.51 22.47
C SER A 412 -34.26 -9.22 22.05
N LEU A 413 -34.14 -10.51 21.72
CA LEU A 413 -35.33 -11.36 21.59
C LEU A 413 -35.89 -11.62 22.99
N HIS A 414 -37.09 -11.09 23.26
CA HIS A 414 -37.89 -11.47 24.44
C HIS A 414 -38.48 -12.85 24.26
#